data_1ed31d395270b79e91a83914f825c52e
#
_entry.id   1ed31d395270b79e91a83914f825c52e
#
_cell.length_a   1.000
_cell.length_b   1.000
_cell.length_c   1.000
_cell.angle_alpha   90.00
_cell.angle_beta   90.00
_cell.angle_gamma   90.00
#
_symmetry.space_group_name_H-M   'P 1'
#
loop_
_entity.id
_entity.type
_entity.pdbx_description
1 polymer ?
#
loop_
_entity_poly.entity_id
_entity_poly.type
_entity_poly.pdbx_seq_one_letter_code
_entity_poly.pdbx_strand_id
1 'polypeptide(L)'
;MPCHEYLPWLYLLWQEYFAGEYADHSSEPPSAKTLSVFKDPAEVKRTVCSISWYPDGGKKLAVAFAIMQFQDWRMDGMSSLSYIWDVTNPNTPEMELQPSSALCCLEYNPKDPHLLVGGSYNGLISYWDTRKGCNPADTSIIEKSHRDPVYAIAWLQGKTAFECASTSTDGQVLWWDIRKLGEPSEKLILEDKNSPDNRPMGGVCLEYSAAAGPTKFLVGTEQGSVVSCNRKAKNPADRIGTVCEGH
;
A
#
# COMPACT_ATOMS: atom_id res chain seq x y z
N MET A 1 -47.79 11.18 -29.07
CA MET A 1 -47.58 12.46 -28.34
C MET A 1 -46.15 12.44 -27.82
N PRO A 2 -45.31 13.36 -28.20
CA PRO A 2 -43.88 13.30 -27.86
C PRO A 2 -43.64 13.79 -26.46
N CYS A 3 -42.86 13.01 -25.70
CA CYS A 3 -42.43 13.30 -24.30
C CYS A 3 -41.41 14.44 -24.16
N HIS A 4 -41.26 15.30 -25.14
CA HIS A 4 -40.23 16.34 -25.19
C HIS A 4 -40.62 17.69 -24.53
N GLU A 5 -41.87 17.89 -24.19
CA GLU A 5 -42.33 19.20 -23.67
C GLU A 5 -42.26 19.35 -22.14
N TYR A 6 -42.03 18.24 -21.40
CA TYR A 6 -42.01 18.30 -19.93
C TYR A 6 -40.60 18.42 -19.30
N LEU A 7 -39.55 18.20 -20.07
CA LEU A 7 -38.17 18.26 -19.60
C LEU A 7 -37.73 19.66 -19.12
N PRO A 8 -38.11 20.79 -19.78
CA PRO A 8 -37.68 22.11 -19.29
C PRO A 8 -38.32 22.49 -17.97
N TRP A 9 -39.58 22.12 -17.74
CA TRP A 9 -40.31 22.44 -16.50
C TRP A 9 -39.80 21.65 -15.30
N LEU A 10 -39.46 20.38 -15.50
CA LEU A 10 -38.84 19.54 -14.46
C LEU A 10 -37.45 20.04 -14.10
N TYR A 11 -36.67 20.51 -15.08
CA TYR A 11 -35.34 21.08 -14.83
C TYR A 11 -35.42 22.42 -14.08
N LEU A 12 -36.40 23.29 -14.39
CA LEU A 12 -36.62 24.54 -13.68
C LEU A 12 -37.14 24.29 -12.25
N LEU A 13 -38.07 23.35 -12.05
CA LEU A 13 -38.55 22.96 -10.74
C LEU A 13 -37.42 22.36 -9.89
N TRP A 14 -36.50 21.59 -10.50
CA TRP A 14 -35.35 21.05 -9.83
C TRP A 14 -34.35 22.13 -9.43
N GLN A 15 -34.10 23.10 -10.31
CA GLN A 15 -33.28 24.27 -9.97
C GLN A 15 -33.88 25.13 -8.87
N GLU A 16 -35.21 25.40 -8.88
CA GLU A 16 -35.88 26.15 -7.82
C GLU A 16 -35.92 25.38 -6.50
N TYR A 17 -36.11 24.07 -6.53
CA TYR A 17 -36.12 23.23 -5.31
C TYR A 17 -34.76 23.24 -4.61
N PHE A 18 -33.68 23.20 -5.32
CA PHE A 18 -32.33 23.20 -4.74
C PHE A 18 -31.70 24.59 -4.64
N ALA A 19 -32.30 25.63 -5.20
CA ALA A 19 -31.79 27.00 -5.10
C ALA A 19 -31.73 27.51 -3.65
N GLY A 20 -32.66 27.04 -2.79
CA GLY A 20 -32.66 27.36 -1.36
C GLY A 20 -31.57 26.64 -0.54
N GLU A 21 -31.19 25.45 -0.94
CA GLU A 21 -30.11 24.69 -0.26
C GLU A 21 -28.72 25.22 -0.61
N TYR A 22 -28.55 25.80 -1.80
CA TYR A 22 -27.24 26.36 -2.22
C TYR A 22 -27.01 27.78 -1.67
N ALA A 23 -28.02 28.45 -1.16
CA ALA A 23 -27.91 29.85 -0.70
C ALA A 23 -27.39 30.04 0.73
N ASP A 24 -27.33 28.96 1.53
CA ASP A 24 -27.00 29.06 2.97
C ASP A 24 -25.70 28.39 3.38
N HIS A 25 -24.93 27.86 2.44
CA HIS A 25 -23.56 27.45 2.68
C HIS A 25 -22.60 28.47 2.07
N SER A 26 -22.40 29.60 2.73
CA SER A 26 -21.10 30.26 2.74
C SER A 26 -20.11 29.31 3.42
N SER A 27 -19.89 28.13 2.81
CA SER A 27 -18.84 27.23 3.26
C SER A 27 -17.54 27.96 2.96
N GLU A 28 -16.92 28.47 4.01
CA GLU A 28 -15.52 28.80 3.94
C GLU A 28 -14.81 27.63 3.23
N PRO A 29 -13.94 27.91 2.26
CA PRO A 29 -13.26 26.85 1.55
C PRO A 29 -12.60 25.92 2.59
N PRO A 30 -12.69 24.59 2.44
CA PRO A 30 -12.16 23.67 3.42
C PRO A 30 -10.70 24.02 3.71
N SER A 31 -10.41 24.37 4.95
CA SER A 31 -9.07 24.75 5.39
C SER A 31 -8.50 23.63 6.26
N ALA A 32 -7.21 23.30 6.05
CA ALA A 32 -6.48 22.33 6.87
C ALA A 32 -5.68 23.08 7.93
N LYS A 33 -5.76 22.64 9.19
CA LYS A 33 -4.93 23.13 10.28
C LYS A 33 -3.94 22.05 10.70
N THR A 34 -2.65 22.38 10.69
CA THR A 34 -1.61 21.48 11.22
C THR A 34 -1.79 21.31 12.72
N LEU A 35 -2.00 20.08 13.18
CA LEU A 35 -2.13 19.73 14.60
C LEU A 35 -0.80 19.29 15.19
N SER A 36 -0.08 18.39 14.49
CA SER A 36 1.19 17.84 14.94
C SER A 36 2.13 17.60 13.78
N VAL A 37 3.43 17.66 14.03
CA VAL A 37 4.47 17.39 13.03
C VAL A 37 5.39 16.31 13.59
N PHE A 38 5.44 15.16 12.92
CA PHE A 38 6.33 14.05 13.22
C PHE A 38 7.57 14.18 12.34
N LYS A 39 8.71 14.38 12.93
CA LYS A 39 9.96 14.63 12.20
C LYS A 39 10.90 13.44 12.30
N ASP A 40 11.45 13.02 11.17
CA ASP A 40 12.51 12.00 11.14
C ASP A 40 13.69 12.43 12.02
N PRO A 41 14.07 11.63 13.03
CA PRO A 41 15.19 11.94 13.90
C PRO A 41 16.56 11.74 13.22
N ALA A 42 16.61 11.07 12.05
CA ALA A 42 17.88 10.83 11.35
C ALA A 42 18.53 12.14 10.84
N GLU A 43 19.87 12.19 10.86
CA GLU A 43 20.64 13.33 10.38
C GLU A 43 20.50 13.50 8.85
N VAL A 44 20.55 12.38 8.12
CA VAL A 44 20.32 12.37 6.67
C VAL A 44 18.84 12.41 6.41
N LYS A 45 18.40 13.44 5.67
CA LYS A 45 16.97 13.58 5.29
C LYS A 45 16.54 12.45 4.37
N ARG A 46 15.53 11.72 4.80
CA ARG A 46 14.90 10.63 4.06
C ARG A 46 13.47 11.01 3.68
N THR A 47 12.92 10.31 2.72
CA THR A 47 11.53 10.47 2.30
C THR A 47 10.64 9.53 3.12
N VAL A 48 9.45 10.00 3.48
CA VAL A 48 8.38 9.15 4.01
C VAL A 48 7.82 8.36 2.81
N CYS A 49 8.03 7.04 2.82
CA CYS A 49 7.59 6.17 1.74
C CYS A 49 6.24 5.53 2.02
N SER A 50 5.95 5.24 3.29
CA SER A 50 4.69 4.60 3.70
C SER A 50 4.29 5.03 5.09
N ILE A 51 2.98 5.13 5.31
CA ILE A 51 2.38 5.41 6.62
C ILE A 51 1.25 4.41 6.83
N SER A 52 1.27 3.72 7.97
CA SER A 52 0.21 2.81 8.37
C SER A 52 -0.31 3.17 9.75
N TRP A 53 -1.63 3.29 9.87
CA TRP A 53 -2.28 3.54 11.13
C TRP A 53 -2.48 2.26 11.94
N TYR A 54 -2.27 2.38 13.25
CA TYR A 54 -2.63 1.33 14.20
C TYR A 54 -4.14 1.08 14.15
N PRO A 55 -4.60 -0.15 13.90
CA PRO A 55 -6.00 -0.43 13.61
C PRO A 55 -6.93 -0.24 14.81
N ASP A 56 -6.41 -0.27 16.02
CA ASP A 56 -7.21 -0.11 17.25
C ASP A 56 -7.22 1.36 17.71
N GLY A 57 -8.09 2.15 17.12
CA GLY A 57 -8.39 3.53 17.53
C GLY A 57 -7.42 4.60 17.04
N GLY A 58 -6.48 4.28 16.12
CA GLY A 58 -5.64 5.28 15.46
C GLY A 58 -4.73 6.09 16.37
N LYS A 59 -4.34 5.55 17.53
CA LYS A 59 -3.47 6.24 18.50
C LYS A 59 -2.00 6.23 18.12
N LYS A 60 -1.61 5.29 17.27
CA LYS A 60 -0.23 5.12 16.82
C LYS A 60 -0.18 5.08 15.30
N LEU A 61 0.96 5.45 14.76
CA LEU A 61 1.26 5.33 13.34
C LEU A 61 2.65 4.76 13.16
N ALA A 62 2.80 3.87 12.20
CA ALA A 62 4.09 3.38 11.75
C ALA A 62 4.48 4.11 10.45
N VAL A 63 5.72 4.55 10.37
CA VAL A 63 6.24 5.33 9.25
C VAL A 63 7.50 4.69 8.72
N ALA A 64 7.50 4.38 7.43
CA ALA A 64 8.68 3.90 6.72
C ALA A 64 9.43 5.07 6.07
N PHE A 65 10.74 5.06 6.23
CA PHE A 65 11.63 6.08 5.67
C PHE A 65 12.68 5.44 4.78
N ALA A 66 12.78 5.91 3.54
CA ALA A 66 13.80 5.49 2.60
C ALA A 66 14.21 6.63 1.65
N ILE A 67 15.31 6.45 0.94
CA ILE A 67 15.69 7.24 -0.23
C ILE A 67 15.44 6.35 -1.45
N MET A 68 14.44 6.71 -2.26
CA MET A 68 14.01 5.93 -3.42
C MET A 68 14.71 6.35 -4.72
N GLN A 69 15.56 7.35 -4.66
CA GLN A 69 16.31 7.83 -5.82
C GLN A 69 17.43 6.84 -6.15
N PHE A 70 17.47 6.44 -7.42
CA PHE A 70 18.51 5.52 -7.90
C PHE A 70 19.89 6.21 -7.86
N GLN A 71 20.91 5.49 -7.37
CA GLN A 71 22.30 5.96 -7.25
C GLN A 71 22.49 7.29 -6.47
N ASP A 72 21.65 7.54 -5.49
CA ASP A 72 21.86 8.68 -4.60
C ASP A 72 23.04 8.39 -3.65
N TRP A 73 24.06 9.27 -3.67
CA TRP A 73 25.25 9.15 -2.80
C TRP A 73 24.89 9.14 -1.29
N ARG A 74 23.74 9.71 -0.93
CA ARG A 74 23.24 9.73 0.45
C ARG A 74 22.85 8.35 0.97
N MET A 75 22.74 7.34 0.11
CA MET A 75 22.44 5.96 0.53
C MET A 75 23.60 5.35 1.33
N ASP A 76 24.84 5.80 1.08
CA ASP A 76 26.00 5.41 1.86
C ASP A 76 25.93 6.02 3.26
N GLY A 77 25.73 5.18 4.29
CA GLY A 77 25.58 5.61 5.67
C GLY A 77 24.15 6.05 6.06
N MET A 78 23.17 5.87 5.18
CA MET A 78 21.77 6.12 5.52
C MET A 78 21.29 5.14 6.60
N SER A 79 20.62 5.66 7.62
CA SER A 79 19.92 4.83 8.61
C SER A 79 18.80 4.02 7.94
N SER A 80 18.73 2.72 8.20
CA SER A 80 17.62 1.87 7.76
C SER A 80 16.41 1.94 8.67
N LEU A 81 16.51 2.64 9.81
CA LEU A 81 15.48 2.69 10.82
C LEU A 81 14.17 3.29 10.31
N SER A 82 13.09 2.69 10.73
CA SER A 82 11.72 3.18 10.58
C SER A 82 11.11 3.31 11.97
N TYR A 83 10.00 4.03 12.12
CA TYR A 83 9.55 4.40 13.46
C TYR A 83 8.05 4.17 13.65
N ILE A 84 7.70 3.84 14.88
CA ILE A 84 6.32 3.88 15.38
C ILE A 84 6.20 5.10 16.30
N TRP A 85 5.18 5.91 16.04
CA TRP A 85 4.88 7.13 16.79
C TRP A 85 3.58 6.99 17.56
N ASP A 86 3.54 7.58 18.75
CA ASP A 86 2.29 7.88 19.44
C ASP A 86 1.79 9.25 18.96
N VAL A 87 0.53 9.34 18.55
CA VAL A 87 -0.09 10.59 18.07
C VAL A 87 -0.09 11.66 19.15
N THR A 88 -0.13 11.28 20.42
CA THR A 88 -0.08 12.21 21.56
C THR A 88 1.29 12.79 21.81
N ASN A 89 2.37 12.11 21.37
CA ASN A 89 3.74 12.56 21.53
C ASN A 89 4.50 12.63 20.20
N PRO A 90 4.43 13.76 19.50
CA PRO A 90 5.09 13.91 18.19
C PRO A 90 6.61 14.13 18.27
N ASN A 91 7.17 14.38 19.46
CA ASN A 91 8.56 14.80 19.61
C ASN A 91 9.57 13.64 19.53
N THR A 92 9.17 12.47 20.01
CA THR A 92 10.03 11.27 20.05
C THR A 92 9.26 10.05 19.58
N PRO A 93 9.87 9.20 18.73
CA PRO A 93 9.24 7.94 18.36
C PRO A 93 9.08 7.03 19.60
N GLU A 94 8.01 6.28 19.64
CA GLU A 94 7.77 5.29 20.71
C GLU A 94 8.65 4.06 20.53
N MET A 95 8.84 3.63 19.27
CA MET A 95 9.63 2.45 18.94
C MET A 95 10.39 2.66 17.63
N GLU A 96 11.61 2.16 17.59
CA GLU A 96 12.43 2.08 16.38
C GLU A 96 12.29 0.68 15.79
N LEU A 97 12.03 0.59 14.50
CA LEU A 97 12.09 -0.66 13.76
C LEU A 97 13.45 -0.76 13.07
N GLN A 98 14.14 -1.88 13.26
CA GLN A 98 15.50 -2.11 12.77
C GLN A 98 15.54 -3.16 11.66
N PRO A 99 15.11 -2.84 10.42
CA PRO A 99 15.23 -3.73 9.31
C PRO A 99 16.68 -3.82 8.80
N SER A 100 16.98 -4.88 8.04
CA SER A 100 18.30 -5.04 7.40
C SER A 100 18.57 -4.03 6.28
N SER A 101 17.51 -3.47 5.68
CA SER A 101 17.56 -2.43 4.66
C SER A 101 16.38 -1.48 4.83
N ALA A 102 16.46 -0.26 4.30
CA ALA A 102 15.40 0.73 4.42
C ALA A 102 14.05 0.20 3.94
N LEU A 103 12.99 0.49 4.69
CA LEU A 103 11.62 0.07 4.36
C LEU A 103 11.00 1.03 3.34
N CYS A 104 10.47 0.46 2.27
CA CYS A 104 9.74 1.19 1.24
C CYS A 104 8.23 1.17 1.50
N CYS A 105 7.72 0.10 2.08
CA CYS A 105 6.32 -0.02 2.49
C CYS A 105 6.21 -0.70 3.84
N LEU A 106 5.11 -0.42 4.56
CA LEU A 106 4.87 -0.90 5.91
C LEU A 106 3.37 -0.93 6.18
N GLU A 107 2.86 -2.01 6.76
CA GLU A 107 1.43 -2.14 7.04
C GLU A 107 1.17 -2.90 8.35
N TYR A 108 0.29 -2.34 9.18
CA TYR A 108 -0.25 -3.03 10.36
C TYR A 108 -1.22 -4.14 9.96
N ASN A 109 -1.19 -5.22 10.69
CA ASN A 109 -2.18 -6.27 10.52
C ASN A 109 -3.54 -5.81 11.05
N PRO A 110 -4.60 -5.83 10.22
CA PRO A 110 -5.91 -5.34 10.62
C PRO A 110 -6.60 -6.19 11.70
N LYS A 111 -6.13 -7.43 11.95
CA LYS A 111 -6.70 -8.34 12.95
C LYS A 111 -5.88 -8.45 14.22
N ASP A 112 -4.55 -8.37 14.11
CA ASP A 112 -3.65 -8.32 15.27
C ASP A 112 -2.80 -7.05 15.17
N PRO A 113 -3.19 -5.99 15.91
CA PRO A 113 -2.54 -4.70 15.81
C PRO A 113 -1.09 -4.68 16.31
N HIS A 114 -0.61 -5.76 16.91
CA HIS A 114 0.79 -5.89 17.32
C HIS A 114 1.70 -6.39 16.20
N LEU A 115 1.12 -6.87 15.10
CA LEU A 115 1.89 -7.36 13.97
C LEU A 115 2.01 -6.28 12.90
N LEU A 116 3.23 -6.07 12.43
CA LEU A 116 3.54 -5.26 11.26
C LEU A 116 4.29 -6.12 10.24
N VAL A 117 4.06 -5.83 8.98
CA VAL A 117 4.86 -6.35 7.87
C VAL A 117 5.42 -5.19 7.08
N GLY A 118 6.62 -5.34 6.58
CA GLY A 118 7.27 -4.32 5.76
C GLY A 118 8.09 -4.92 4.63
N GLY A 119 8.09 -4.20 3.53
CA GLY A 119 8.92 -4.49 2.37
C GLY A 119 10.10 -3.53 2.27
N SER A 120 11.27 -4.08 2.02
CA SER A 120 12.53 -3.36 2.04
C SER A 120 13.01 -2.99 0.63
N TYR A 121 13.93 -2.04 0.57
CA TYR A 121 14.58 -1.59 -0.67
C TYR A 121 15.38 -2.70 -1.36
N ASN A 122 15.92 -3.65 -0.60
CA ASN A 122 16.63 -4.83 -1.12
C ASN A 122 15.71 -6.00 -1.51
N GLY A 123 14.39 -5.80 -1.56
CA GLY A 123 13.43 -6.81 -1.97
C GLY A 123 12.98 -7.79 -0.87
N LEU A 124 13.52 -7.69 0.34
CA LEU A 124 13.17 -8.57 1.45
C LEU A 124 11.85 -8.13 2.11
N ILE A 125 11.12 -9.13 2.59
CA ILE A 125 9.95 -8.95 3.45
C ILE A 125 10.35 -9.29 4.88
N SER A 126 10.00 -8.41 5.80
CA SER A 126 10.22 -8.62 7.23
C SER A 126 8.93 -8.38 7.99
N TYR A 127 8.73 -9.08 9.11
CA TYR A 127 7.62 -8.79 9.99
C TYR A 127 8.09 -8.55 11.43
N TRP A 128 7.34 -7.74 12.14
CA TRP A 128 7.58 -7.39 13.53
C TRP A 128 6.40 -7.77 14.40
N ASP A 129 6.70 -8.21 15.61
CA ASP A 129 5.76 -8.26 16.71
C ASP A 129 6.18 -7.19 17.72
N THR A 130 5.43 -6.11 17.82
CA THR A 130 5.76 -4.94 18.68
C THR A 130 5.88 -5.30 20.15
N ARG A 131 5.38 -6.46 20.56
CA ARG A 131 5.55 -6.98 21.93
C ARG A 131 6.93 -7.58 22.17
N LYS A 132 7.64 -7.97 21.11
CA LYS A 132 8.94 -8.65 21.17
C LYS A 132 10.13 -7.69 21.03
N GLY A 133 9.89 -6.46 20.61
CA GLY A 133 10.91 -5.42 20.49
C GLY A 133 11.08 -4.87 19.07
N CYS A 134 12.22 -4.23 18.84
CA CYS A 134 12.52 -3.43 17.65
C CYS A 134 13.06 -4.25 16.46
N ASN A 135 13.60 -5.44 16.73
CA ASN A 135 14.12 -6.30 15.67
C ASN A 135 13.00 -7.05 14.94
N PRO A 136 13.16 -7.34 13.66
CA PRO A 136 12.20 -8.18 12.95
C PRO A 136 12.11 -9.56 13.61
N ALA A 137 10.89 -10.07 13.76
CA ALA A 137 10.66 -11.40 14.31
C ALA A 137 11.10 -12.49 13.32
N ASP A 138 10.95 -12.22 12.00
CA ASP A 138 11.49 -13.05 10.93
C ASP A 138 11.66 -12.20 9.65
N THR A 139 12.49 -12.68 8.72
CA THR A 139 12.78 -12.02 7.44
C THR A 139 12.89 -13.07 6.34
N SER A 140 12.38 -12.76 5.17
CA SER A 140 12.41 -13.64 4.01
C SER A 140 13.85 -13.88 3.51
N ILE A 141 14.04 -15.02 2.82
CA ILE A 141 15.35 -15.39 2.25
C ILE A 141 15.53 -14.65 0.93
N ILE A 142 16.72 -14.07 0.72
CA ILE A 142 17.03 -13.22 -0.44
C ILE A 142 16.81 -13.92 -1.78
N GLU A 143 17.12 -15.21 -1.88
CA GLU A 143 16.98 -16.02 -3.10
C GLU A 143 15.52 -16.26 -3.50
N LYS A 144 14.59 -16.14 -2.56
CA LYS A 144 13.16 -16.40 -2.72
C LYS A 144 12.31 -15.15 -2.70
N SER A 145 12.92 -14.02 -2.42
CA SER A 145 12.27 -12.71 -2.30
C SER A 145 12.25 -11.97 -3.63
N HIS A 146 11.76 -10.75 -3.61
CA HIS A 146 11.82 -9.85 -4.74
C HIS A 146 13.28 -9.47 -5.07
N ARG A 147 13.53 -9.13 -6.33
CA ARG A 147 14.85 -8.67 -6.80
C ARG A 147 15.00 -7.17 -6.71
N ASP A 148 13.89 -6.46 -6.77
CA ASP A 148 13.81 -5.01 -6.76
C ASP A 148 13.08 -4.54 -5.49
N PRO A 149 13.09 -3.24 -5.18
CA PRO A 149 12.41 -2.69 -4.02
C PRO A 149 10.93 -3.09 -3.95
N VAL A 150 10.45 -3.42 -2.77
CA VAL A 150 9.04 -3.77 -2.53
C VAL A 150 8.25 -2.48 -2.36
N TYR A 151 7.42 -2.14 -3.34
CA TYR A 151 6.66 -0.89 -3.33
C TYR A 151 5.35 -0.97 -2.55
N ALA A 152 4.70 -2.11 -2.57
CA ALA A 152 3.45 -2.27 -1.83
C ALA A 152 3.36 -3.65 -1.18
N ILE A 153 2.72 -3.68 -0.03
CA ILE A 153 2.37 -4.88 0.71
C ILE A 153 0.95 -4.72 1.22
N ALA A 154 0.18 -5.81 1.23
CA ALA A 154 -1.20 -5.79 1.70
C ALA A 154 -1.53 -7.07 2.47
N TRP A 155 -2.20 -6.93 3.61
CA TRP A 155 -2.71 -8.06 4.36
C TRP A 155 -3.95 -8.64 3.72
N LEU A 156 -4.01 -9.95 3.64
CA LEU A 156 -5.17 -10.64 3.12
C LEU A 156 -6.26 -10.77 4.18
N GLN A 157 -7.47 -10.37 3.82
CA GLN A 157 -8.64 -10.50 4.67
C GLN A 157 -9.20 -11.94 4.66
N GLY A 158 -8.33 -12.92 4.83
CA GLY A 158 -8.70 -14.34 4.91
C GLY A 158 -9.19 -14.75 6.31
N LYS A 159 -9.49 -16.04 6.49
CA LYS A 159 -9.83 -16.62 7.81
C LYS A 159 -8.62 -16.56 8.76
N THR A 160 -7.42 -16.73 8.21
CA THR A 160 -6.15 -16.64 8.93
C THR A 160 -5.61 -15.21 8.81
N ALA A 161 -5.14 -14.65 9.94
CA ALA A 161 -4.59 -13.29 9.98
C ALA A 161 -3.09 -13.24 9.61
N PHE A 162 -2.55 -14.28 8.96
CA PHE A 162 -1.10 -14.47 8.81
C PHE A 162 -0.61 -14.39 7.37
N GLU A 163 -1.51 -14.16 6.42
CA GLU A 163 -1.13 -14.04 5.01
C GLU A 163 -1.08 -12.58 4.56
N CYS A 164 -0.04 -12.23 3.83
CA CYS A 164 0.08 -10.96 3.12
C CYS A 164 0.53 -11.18 1.67
N ALA A 165 0.37 -10.18 0.85
CA ALA A 165 0.86 -10.16 -0.52
C ALA A 165 1.76 -8.94 -0.72
N SER A 166 2.81 -9.09 -1.50
CA SER A 166 3.73 -8.01 -1.86
C SER A 166 3.88 -7.88 -3.36
N THR A 167 4.19 -6.69 -3.83
CA THR A 167 4.53 -6.43 -5.24
C THR A 167 5.75 -5.54 -5.36
N SER A 168 6.48 -5.74 -6.45
CA SER A 168 7.71 -5.03 -6.76
C SER A 168 7.81 -4.74 -8.26
N THR A 169 8.73 -3.85 -8.63
CA THR A 169 9.04 -3.54 -10.02
C THR A 169 9.69 -4.70 -10.79
N ASP A 170 10.08 -5.77 -10.10
CA ASP A 170 10.51 -7.03 -10.73
C ASP A 170 9.38 -7.77 -11.48
N GLY A 171 8.16 -7.21 -11.48
CA GLY A 171 6.99 -7.75 -12.17
C GLY A 171 6.35 -8.94 -11.47
N GLN A 172 6.58 -9.12 -10.18
CA GLN A 172 6.04 -10.23 -9.41
C GLN A 172 5.08 -9.78 -8.34
N VAL A 173 4.07 -10.61 -8.08
CA VAL A 173 3.27 -10.58 -6.86
C VAL A 173 3.55 -11.86 -6.09
N LEU A 174 4.00 -11.72 -4.85
CA LEU A 174 4.34 -12.83 -3.97
C LEU A 174 3.40 -12.87 -2.78
N TRP A 175 2.95 -14.09 -2.40
CA TRP A 175 2.13 -14.30 -1.21
C TRP A 175 2.96 -14.95 -0.12
N TRP A 176 2.82 -14.45 1.09
CA TRP A 176 3.62 -14.83 2.24
C TRP A 176 2.74 -15.28 3.39
N ASP A 177 3.17 -16.33 4.09
CA ASP A 177 2.68 -16.69 5.42
C ASP A 177 3.75 -16.27 6.43
N ILE A 178 3.45 -15.30 7.30
CA ILE A 178 4.42 -14.78 8.26
C ILE A 178 4.94 -15.81 9.26
N ARG A 179 4.27 -16.97 9.38
CA ARG A 179 4.74 -18.09 10.20
C ARG A 179 5.83 -18.91 9.52
N LYS A 180 5.99 -18.76 8.19
CA LYS A 180 6.97 -19.44 7.34
C LYS A 180 7.45 -18.46 6.28
N LEU A 181 8.09 -17.40 6.70
CA LEU A 181 8.49 -16.30 5.81
C LEU A 181 9.68 -16.64 4.89
N GLY A 182 10.38 -17.74 5.14
CA GLY A 182 11.55 -18.15 4.35
C GLY A 182 11.31 -18.27 2.84
N GLU A 183 10.09 -18.62 2.42
CA GLU A 183 9.72 -18.67 1.00
C GLU A 183 8.26 -18.26 0.79
N PRO A 184 7.94 -17.66 -0.38
CA PRO A 184 6.56 -17.30 -0.70
C PRO A 184 5.71 -18.56 -0.90
N SER A 185 4.47 -18.53 -0.42
CA SER A 185 3.50 -19.61 -0.58
C SER A 185 3.00 -19.72 -2.02
N GLU A 186 2.90 -18.60 -2.72
CA GLU A 186 2.49 -18.50 -4.13
C GLU A 186 3.21 -17.34 -4.81
N LYS A 187 3.30 -17.43 -6.15
CA LYS A 187 3.89 -16.41 -7.01
C LYS A 187 3.02 -16.19 -8.24
N LEU A 188 2.89 -14.94 -8.65
CA LEU A 188 2.32 -14.53 -9.93
C LEU A 188 3.30 -13.59 -10.62
N ILE A 189 3.59 -13.83 -11.90
CA ILE A 189 4.32 -12.90 -12.76
C ILE A 189 3.27 -12.07 -13.49
N LEU A 190 3.40 -10.75 -13.41
CA LEU A 190 2.54 -9.81 -14.14
C LEU A 190 3.08 -9.67 -15.56
N GLU A 191 2.44 -10.33 -16.51
CA GLU A 191 2.81 -10.30 -17.92
C GLU A 191 1.78 -9.50 -18.70
N ASP A 192 2.26 -8.59 -19.57
CA ASP A 192 1.39 -7.90 -20.52
C ASP A 192 1.07 -8.81 -21.69
N LYS A 193 -0.15 -9.32 -21.71
CA LYS A 193 -0.64 -10.17 -22.81
C LYS A 193 -0.77 -9.45 -24.15
N ASN A 194 -0.79 -8.12 -24.13
CA ASN A 194 -0.92 -7.30 -25.33
C ASN A 194 0.46 -6.96 -25.92
N SER A 195 1.53 -7.16 -25.14
CA SER A 195 2.89 -6.96 -25.61
C SER A 195 3.40 -8.19 -26.37
N PRO A 196 4.00 -8.02 -27.55
CA PRO A 196 4.55 -9.15 -28.32
C PRO A 196 5.67 -9.88 -27.59
N ASP A 197 6.32 -9.23 -26.65
CA ASP A 197 7.48 -9.75 -25.90
C ASP A 197 7.12 -10.35 -24.53
N ASN A 198 5.85 -10.35 -24.14
CA ASN A 198 5.36 -10.76 -22.80
C ASN A 198 6.23 -10.20 -21.67
N ARG A 199 6.57 -8.90 -21.74
CA ARG A 199 7.44 -8.28 -20.73
C ARG A 199 6.74 -8.24 -19.38
N PRO A 200 7.45 -8.50 -18.29
CA PRO A 200 6.90 -8.33 -16.96
C PRO A 200 6.56 -6.86 -16.71
N MET A 201 5.40 -6.60 -16.12
CA MET A 201 4.96 -5.27 -15.70
C MET A 201 5.32 -5.06 -14.25
N GLY A 202 6.16 -4.05 -13.96
CA GLY A 202 6.55 -3.70 -12.60
C GLY A 202 5.36 -3.20 -11.78
N GLY A 203 5.08 -3.84 -10.65
CA GLY A 203 3.99 -3.45 -9.75
C GLY A 203 4.44 -2.40 -8.72
N VAL A 204 3.70 -1.31 -8.61
CA VAL A 204 4.00 -0.20 -7.67
C VAL A 204 2.94 -0.02 -6.59
N CYS A 205 1.75 -0.50 -6.78
CA CYS A 205 0.71 -0.52 -5.76
C CYS A 205 -0.14 -1.78 -5.86
N LEU A 206 -0.73 -2.18 -4.74
CA LEU A 206 -1.51 -3.40 -4.59
C LEU A 206 -2.71 -3.11 -3.71
N GLU A 207 -3.91 -3.53 -4.14
CA GLU A 207 -5.12 -3.34 -3.35
C GLU A 207 -6.03 -4.57 -3.42
N TYR A 208 -6.51 -4.98 -2.26
CA TYR A 208 -7.49 -6.04 -2.10
C TYR A 208 -8.83 -5.45 -1.67
N SER A 209 -9.86 -5.62 -2.49
CA SER A 209 -11.21 -5.20 -2.12
C SER A 209 -11.88 -6.28 -1.26
N ALA A 210 -12.33 -5.89 -0.08
CA ALA A 210 -13.12 -6.77 0.79
C ALA A 210 -14.41 -7.27 0.13
N ALA A 211 -15.04 -6.43 -0.69
CA ALA A 211 -16.26 -6.77 -1.43
C ALA A 211 -16.02 -7.77 -2.57
N ALA A 212 -14.84 -7.72 -3.20
CA ALA A 212 -14.46 -8.64 -4.29
C ALA A 212 -13.95 -10.00 -3.76
N GLY A 213 -13.72 -10.09 -2.46
CA GLY A 213 -13.22 -11.28 -1.77
C GLY A 213 -11.69 -11.41 -1.79
N PRO A 214 -11.12 -12.36 -1.02
CA PRO A 214 -9.67 -12.46 -0.78
C PRO A 214 -8.85 -12.98 -1.97
N THR A 215 -9.49 -13.24 -3.09
CA THR A 215 -8.83 -13.80 -4.28
C THR A 215 -8.66 -12.80 -5.40
N LYS A 216 -9.44 -11.72 -5.40
CA LYS A 216 -9.39 -10.68 -6.42
C LYS A 216 -8.67 -9.45 -5.90
N PHE A 217 -7.78 -8.90 -6.70
CA PHE A 217 -6.98 -7.75 -6.36
C PHE A 217 -6.65 -6.92 -7.60
N LEU A 218 -6.24 -5.69 -7.37
CA LEU A 218 -5.76 -4.78 -8.40
C LEU A 218 -4.28 -4.49 -8.16
N VAL A 219 -3.55 -4.37 -9.24
CA VAL A 219 -2.14 -3.95 -9.24
C VAL A 219 -1.99 -2.76 -10.15
N GLY A 220 -1.49 -1.65 -9.63
CA GLY A 220 -1.02 -0.54 -10.44
C GLY A 220 0.42 -0.78 -10.86
N THR A 221 0.72 -0.52 -12.12
CA THR A 221 2.02 -0.77 -12.71
C THR A 221 2.80 0.51 -12.96
N GLU A 222 4.12 0.42 -13.07
CA GLU A 222 4.98 1.55 -13.38
C GLU A 222 4.74 2.12 -14.80
N GLN A 223 4.09 1.36 -15.68
CA GLN A 223 3.70 1.82 -17.00
C GLN A 223 2.40 2.66 -16.99
N GLY A 224 1.78 2.87 -15.83
CA GLY A 224 0.53 3.63 -15.69
C GLY A 224 -0.73 2.81 -15.95
N SER A 225 -0.63 1.50 -16.06
CA SER A 225 -1.78 0.60 -16.23
C SER A 225 -2.25 0.05 -14.89
N VAL A 226 -3.54 -0.22 -14.76
CA VAL A 226 -4.12 -0.96 -13.63
C VAL A 226 -4.56 -2.33 -14.11
N VAL A 227 -4.06 -3.37 -13.46
CA VAL A 227 -4.31 -4.76 -13.82
C VAL A 227 -5.22 -5.42 -12.78
N SER A 228 -6.33 -5.99 -13.24
CA SER A 228 -7.17 -6.81 -12.38
C SER A 228 -6.64 -8.25 -12.35
N CYS A 229 -6.49 -8.80 -11.16
CA CYS A 229 -5.92 -10.13 -10.96
C CYS A 229 -6.85 -11.01 -10.12
N ASN A 230 -6.74 -12.34 -10.35
CA ASN A 230 -7.44 -13.34 -9.57
C ASN A 230 -6.48 -14.45 -9.14
N ARG A 231 -6.12 -14.47 -7.85
CA ARG A 231 -5.18 -15.46 -7.28
C ARG A 231 -5.59 -16.91 -7.55
N LYS A 232 -6.90 -17.22 -7.47
CA LYS A 232 -7.43 -18.60 -7.56
C LYS A 232 -8.19 -18.88 -8.86
N ALA A 233 -7.81 -18.23 -9.96
CA ALA A 233 -8.36 -18.59 -11.26
C ALA A 233 -7.96 -20.05 -11.62
N LYS A 234 -8.90 -20.79 -12.19
CA LYS A 234 -8.68 -22.20 -12.58
C LYS A 234 -7.59 -22.35 -13.63
N ASN A 235 -7.57 -21.43 -14.60
CA ASN A 235 -6.54 -21.40 -15.62
C ASN A 235 -5.49 -20.34 -15.23
N PRO A 236 -4.19 -20.62 -15.40
CA PRO A 236 -3.14 -19.64 -15.17
C PRO A 236 -3.32 -18.35 -16.00
N ALA A 237 -3.82 -18.48 -17.22
CA ALA A 237 -4.10 -17.35 -18.11
C ALA A 237 -5.17 -16.39 -17.57
N ASP A 238 -6.11 -16.88 -16.76
CA ASP A 238 -7.19 -16.07 -16.18
C ASP A 238 -6.79 -15.41 -14.85
N ARG A 239 -5.57 -15.66 -14.37
CA ARG A 239 -5.03 -15.00 -13.18
C ARG A 239 -4.82 -13.50 -13.41
N ILE A 240 -4.44 -13.13 -14.63
CA ILE A 240 -4.37 -11.75 -15.09
C ILE A 240 -5.61 -11.49 -15.92
N GLY A 241 -6.47 -10.62 -15.46
CA GLY A 241 -7.73 -10.26 -16.10
C GLY A 241 -7.59 -9.05 -17.01
N THR A 242 -8.41 -8.04 -16.78
CA THR A 242 -8.45 -6.82 -17.59
C THR A 242 -7.29 -5.90 -17.24
N VAL A 243 -6.64 -5.37 -18.24
CA VAL A 243 -5.67 -4.27 -18.14
C VAL A 243 -6.43 -2.99 -18.50
N CYS A 244 -6.45 -2.03 -17.57
CA CYS A 244 -7.02 -0.71 -17.75
C CYS A 244 -5.88 0.27 -17.98
N GLU A 245 -5.83 0.86 -19.16
CA GLU A 245 -4.89 1.93 -19.51
C GLU A 245 -5.54 3.26 -19.16
N GLY A 246 -4.84 4.16 -18.49
CA GLY A 246 -5.46 5.41 -18.05
C GLY A 246 -4.51 6.53 -17.65
N HIS A 247 -3.22 6.27 -17.58
CA HIS A 247 -2.20 7.25 -17.20
C HIS A 247 -1.09 7.35 -18.23
#